data_b439b0905a4d5582034c82fa0e782620
#
_entry.id   b439b0905a4d5582034c82fa0e782620
#
_cell.length_a   1.000
_cell.length_b   1.000
_cell.length_c   1.000
_cell.angle_alpha   90.00
_cell.angle_beta   90.00
_cell.angle_gamma   90.00
#
_symmetry.space_group_name_H-M   'P 1'
#
loop_
_entity.id
_entity.type
_entity.pdbx_description
1 polymer ?
#
loop_
_entity_poly.entity_id
_entity_poly.type
_entity_poly.pdbx_seq_one_letter_code
_entity_poly.pdbx_strand_id
1 'polypeptide(L)'
;DIVILLRSLSGWSEEFLAVLSDMGIPAYTGTRSGYFSALEVRTVLSFLRVLDNPRQDIPFTAVLTSPIGTFATEELAKIRTENPEVSYYEACRAYENAGSDGILREKLQKFFKVLEHFRSCVPYTPMHELLWKIYEETGYFDYGESNRKRNSGRCICNDRKSCRILFSTWRPRYY
;
A
#
# COMPACT_ATOMS: atom_id res chain seq x y z
N ASP A 1 3.18 -26.49 27.18
CA ASP A 1 3.52 -25.27 26.45
C ASP A 1 4.95 -24.86 26.81
N ILE A 2 5.77 -24.53 25.81
CA ILE A 2 7.17 -24.08 25.96
C ILE A 2 7.20 -22.59 25.62
N VAL A 3 7.86 -21.78 26.46
CA VAL A 3 8.02 -20.35 26.25
C VAL A 3 9.49 -19.99 26.22
N ILE A 4 9.91 -19.26 25.20
CA ILE A 4 11.27 -18.73 25.06
C ILE A 4 11.23 -17.23 25.40
N LEU A 5 11.91 -16.83 26.46
CA LEU A 5 12.02 -15.44 26.90
C LEU A 5 13.34 -14.84 26.41
N LEU A 6 13.26 -13.75 25.67
CA LEU A 6 14.39 -13.02 25.16
C LEU A 6 14.44 -11.60 25.77
N ARG A 7 15.65 -11.10 26.04
CA ARG A 7 15.86 -9.72 26.52
C ARG A 7 15.41 -8.66 25.50
N SER A 8 15.56 -8.96 24.22
CA SER A 8 15.09 -8.14 23.10
C SER A 8 14.54 -9.06 22.03
N LEU A 9 13.36 -8.72 21.49
CA LEU A 9 12.74 -9.46 20.39
C LEU A 9 13.16 -8.92 19.02
N SER A 10 13.71 -7.72 18.98
CA SER A 10 14.13 -7.07 17.72
C SER A 10 15.27 -7.85 17.05
N GLY A 11 15.01 -8.31 15.83
CA GLY A 11 15.98 -9.06 15.00
C GLY A 11 16.07 -10.56 15.29
N TRP A 12 15.80 -11.01 16.50
CA TRP A 12 15.93 -12.43 16.87
C TRP A 12 14.67 -13.26 16.69
N SER A 13 13.50 -12.64 16.84
CA SER A 13 12.22 -13.35 16.79
C SER A 13 11.94 -14.01 15.45
N GLU A 14 12.33 -13.40 14.35
CA GLU A 14 12.12 -13.95 13.01
C GLU A 14 13.05 -15.12 12.72
N GLU A 15 14.31 -15.05 13.19
CA GLU A 15 15.27 -16.14 13.08
C GLU A 15 14.84 -17.38 13.89
N PHE A 16 14.40 -17.17 15.13
CA PHE A 16 13.86 -18.27 15.94
C PHE A 16 12.65 -18.93 15.30
N LEU A 17 11.73 -18.13 14.74
CA LEU A 17 10.56 -18.66 14.04
C LEU A 17 10.95 -19.46 12.81
N ALA A 18 11.92 -18.98 12.03
CA ALA A 18 12.39 -19.68 10.84
C ALA A 18 13.00 -21.03 11.19
N VAL A 19 13.94 -21.07 12.16
CA VAL A 19 14.59 -22.32 12.61
C VAL A 19 13.58 -23.30 13.21
N LEU A 20 12.66 -22.84 14.05
CA LEU A 20 11.64 -23.72 14.64
C LEU A 20 10.68 -24.26 13.58
N SER A 21 10.32 -23.45 12.59
CA SER A 21 9.49 -23.85 11.46
C SER A 21 10.18 -24.92 10.61
N ASP A 22 11.48 -24.76 10.32
CA ASP A 22 12.29 -25.74 9.58
C ASP A 22 12.39 -27.07 10.32
N MET A 23 12.39 -27.01 11.66
CA MET A 23 12.35 -28.20 12.52
C MET A 23 10.93 -28.81 12.66
N GLY A 24 9.92 -28.23 12.03
CA GLY A 24 8.52 -28.68 12.14
C GLY A 24 7.87 -28.35 13.48
N ILE A 25 8.45 -27.45 14.30
CA ILE A 25 7.93 -27.05 15.59
C ILE A 25 7.04 -25.80 15.41
N PRO A 26 5.72 -25.88 15.66
CA PRO A 26 4.85 -24.73 15.55
C PRO A 26 5.17 -23.71 16.66
N ALA A 27 5.61 -22.52 16.24
CA ALA A 27 5.95 -21.44 17.15
C ALA A 27 5.31 -20.11 16.71
N TYR A 28 5.04 -19.24 17.66
CA TYR A 28 4.54 -17.89 17.36
C TYR A 28 5.19 -16.87 18.31
N THR A 29 5.30 -15.64 17.87
CA THR A 29 5.78 -14.52 18.69
C THR A 29 4.65 -13.51 18.92
N GLY A 30 4.59 -12.95 20.13
CA GLY A 30 3.60 -11.93 20.49
C GLY A 30 3.84 -10.56 19.83
N THR A 31 5.06 -10.30 19.35
CA THR A 31 5.41 -9.08 18.63
C THR A 31 5.44 -9.35 17.14
N ARG A 32 4.46 -8.83 16.43
CA ARG A 32 4.49 -8.77 14.95
C ARG A 32 5.41 -7.64 14.52
N SER A 33 6.74 -7.84 14.60
CA SER A 33 7.69 -6.98 13.90
C SER A 33 7.48 -7.17 12.39
N GLY A 34 7.43 -6.08 11.64
CA GLY A 34 7.30 -6.16 10.19
C GLY A 34 5.88 -5.96 9.62
N TYR A 35 4.86 -5.69 10.43
CA TYR A 35 3.52 -5.38 9.90
C TYR A 35 3.57 -4.22 8.88
N PHE A 36 4.25 -3.11 9.23
CA PHE A 36 4.40 -1.96 8.32
C PHE A 36 5.41 -2.19 7.19
N SER A 37 6.19 -3.28 7.25
CA SER A 37 7.11 -3.69 6.18
C SER A 37 6.42 -4.55 5.12
N ALA A 38 5.24 -5.08 5.40
CA ALA A 38 4.47 -5.85 4.44
C ALA A 38 4.14 -4.99 3.21
N LEU A 39 4.33 -5.56 2.02
CA LEU A 39 4.13 -4.85 0.75
C LEU A 39 2.72 -4.25 0.65
N GLU A 40 1.75 -5.02 1.09
CA GLU A 40 0.33 -4.64 1.08
C GLU A 40 0.08 -3.39 1.93
N VAL A 41 0.65 -3.35 3.13
CA VAL A 41 0.52 -2.20 4.03
C VAL A 41 1.28 -0.99 3.48
N ARG A 42 2.49 -1.20 2.95
CA ARG A 42 3.28 -0.13 2.33
C ARG A 42 2.58 0.49 1.12
N THR A 43 1.90 -0.31 0.32
CA THR A 43 1.13 0.20 -0.83
C THR A 43 -0.01 1.11 -0.37
N VAL A 44 -0.79 0.71 0.63
CA VAL A 44 -1.86 1.54 1.17
C VAL A 44 -1.32 2.81 1.81
N LEU A 45 -0.23 2.72 2.58
CA LEU A 45 0.43 3.90 3.14
C LEU A 45 0.95 4.84 2.05
N SER A 46 1.48 4.30 0.95
CA SER A 46 1.90 5.11 -0.20
C SER A 46 0.71 5.79 -0.86
N PHE A 47 -0.43 5.10 -0.99
CA PHE A 47 -1.65 5.70 -1.52
C PHE A 47 -2.17 6.85 -0.63
N LEU A 48 -2.19 6.67 0.69
CA LEU A 48 -2.54 7.75 1.62
C LEU A 48 -1.60 8.96 1.52
N ARG A 49 -0.29 8.73 1.35
CA ARG A 49 0.69 9.81 1.11
C ARG A 49 0.42 10.55 -0.20
N VAL A 50 0.03 9.82 -1.25
CA VAL A 50 -0.33 10.41 -2.55
C VAL A 50 -1.63 11.22 -2.46
N LEU A 51 -2.60 10.78 -1.65
CA LEU A 51 -3.82 11.56 -1.39
C LEU A 51 -3.51 12.89 -0.70
N ASP A 52 -2.57 12.90 0.25
CA ASP A 52 -2.09 14.11 0.92
C ASP A 52 -1.25 14.98 -0.03
N ASN A 53 -0.18 14.42 -0.60
CA ASN A 53 0.70 15.14 -1.52
C ASN A 53 1.13 14.23 -2.70
N PRO A 54 0.54 14.39 -3.89
CA PRO A 54 0.85 13.57 -5.06
C PRO A 54 2.21 13.87 -5.71
N ARG A 55 2.87 14.97 -5.35
CA ARG A 55 4.19 15.37 -5.89
C ARG A 55 5.36 14.58 -5.29
N GLN A 56 5.10 13.62 -4.42
CA GLN A 56 6.11 12.71 -3.88
C GLN A 56 6.34 11.57 -4.87
N ASP A 57 7.40 11.61 -5.65
CA ASP A 57 7.66 10.68 -6.76
C ASP A 57 7.71 9.21 -6.31
N ILE A 58 8.35 8.90 -5.17
CA ILE A 58 8.49 7.52 -4.69
C ILE A 58 7.13 6.90 -4.31
N PRO A 59 6.31 7.51 -3.42
CA PRO A 59 4.98 6.97 -3.13
C PRO A 59 4.08 6.94 -4.37
N PHE A 60 4.15 7.95 -5.24
CA PHE A 60 3.33 8.04 -6.43
C PHE A 60 3.64 6.91 -7.41
N THR A 61 4.92 6.67 -7.71
CA THR A 61 5.35 5.56 -8.57
C THR A 61 4.99 4.20 -7.96
N ALA A 62 5.14 4.05 -6.63
CA ALA A 62 4.75 2.81 -5.94
C ALA A 62 3.24 2.52 -6.06
N VAL A 63 2.39 3.54 -6.06
CA VAL A 63 0.94 3.40 -6.28
C VAL A 63 0.64 3.04 -7.72
N LEU A 64 1.29 3.68 -8.69
CA LEU A 64 1.08 3.40 -10.11
C LEU A 64 1.42 1.94 -10.47
N THR A 65 2.52 1.40 -9.93
CA THR A 65 2.92 0.00 -10.15
C THR A 65 2.13 -1.02 -9.34
N SER A 66 1.36 -0.57 -8.37
CA SER A 66 0.54 -1.43 -7.51
C SER A 66 -0.75 -1.90 -8.23
N PRO A 67 -1.48 -2.86 -7.65
CA PRO A 67 -2.79 -3.26 -8.14
C PRO A 67 -3.82 -2.12 -8.19
N ILE A 68 -3.60 -1.02 -7.49
CA ILE A 68 -4.46 0.17 -7.53
C ILE A 68 -4.26 0.92 -8.85
N GLY A 69 -3.00 1.12 -9.28
CA GLY A 69 -2.67 1.81 -10.53
C GLY A 69 -2.63 0.89 -11.75
N THR A 70 -2.11 -0.34 -11.59
CA THR A 70 -1.98 -1.36 -12.64
C THR A 70 -1.09 -0.99 -13.82
N PHE A 71 -0.20 0.00 -13.68
CA PHE A 71 0.73 0.41 -14.75
C PHE A 71 1.92 -0.53 -14.84
N ALA A 72 2.29 -0.90 -16.08
CA ALA A 72 3.52 -1.64 -16.36
C ALA A 72 4.74 -0.72 -16.29
N THR A 73 5.91 -1.29 -16.01
CA THR A 73 7.17 -0.54 -15.93
C THR A 73 7.51 0.17 -17.24
N GLU A 74 7.19 -0.48 -18.38
CA GLU A 74 7.40 0.06 -19.72
C GLU A 74 6.51 1.29 -19.99
N GLU A 75 5.25 1.27 -19.51
CA GLU A 75 4.34 2.40 -19.61
C GLU A 75 4.88 3.60 -18.82
N LEU A 76 5.38 3.34 -17.62
CA LEU A 76 5.97 4.37 -16.76
C LEU A 76 7.26 4.95 -17.36
N ALA A 77 8.08 4.12 -18.01
CA ALA A 77 9.28 4.57 -18.70
C ALA A 77 8.95 5.48 -19.88
N LYS A 78 7.91 5.17 -20.68
CA LYS A 78 7.44 6.04 -21.77
C LYS A 78 7.05 7.44 -21.27
N ILE A 79 6.28 7.52 -20.18
CA ILE A 79 5.86 8.79 -19.59
C ILE A 79 7.09 9.62 -19.19
N ARG A 80 8.10 8.98 -18.61
CA ARG A 80 9.32 9.66 -18.15
C ARG A 80 10.21 10.12 -19.29
N THR A 81 10.31 9.34 -20.37
CA THR A 81 11.09 9.73 -21.55
C THR A 81 10.52 10.95 -22.28
N GLU A 82 9.21 11.11 -22.29
CA GLU A 82 8.58 12.30 -22.91
C GLU A 82 8.70 13.56 -22.03
N ASN A 83 8.81 13.39 -20.70
CA ASN A 83 8.85 14.52 -19.74
C ASN A 83 9.91 14.30 -18.65
N PRO A 84 11.23 14.44 -18.97
CA PRO A 84 12.30 14.07 -18.04
C PRO A 84 12.52 15.08 -16.90
N GLU A 85 12.23 16.37 -17.11
CA GLU A 85 12.66 17.47 -16.24
C GLU A 85 11.67 17.82 -15.11
N VAL A 86 10.45 17.27 -15.14
CA VAL A 86 9.38 17.60 -14.18
C VAL A 86 9.17 16.50 -13.15
N SER A 87 8.42 16.80 -12.06
CA SER A 87 8.00 15.77 -11.12
C SER A 87 7.20 14.68 -11.83
N TYR A 88 7.24 13.45 -11.29
CA TYR A 88 6.57 12.34 -11.98
C TYR A 88 5.05 12.54 -12.07
N TYR A 89 4.46 13.18 -11.08
CA TYR A 89 3.05 13.55 -11.11
C TYR A 89 2.74 14.53 -12.27
N GLU A 90 3.58 15.54 -12.44
CA GLU A 90 3.42 16.52 -13.53
C GLU A 90 3.68 15.89 -14.89
N ALA A 91 4.65 14.97 -14.99
CA ALA A 91 4.88 14.17 -16.19
C ALA A 91 3.65 13.35 -16.59
N CYS A 92 3.01 12.69 -15.64
CA CYS A 92 1.77 11.94 -15.88
C CYS A 92 0.59 12.86 -16.31
N ARG A 93 0.47 14.05 -15.71
CA ARG A 93 -0.55 15.05 -16.10
C ARG A 93 -0.29 15.61 -17.51
N ALA A 94 0.96 15.89 -17.85
CA ALA A 94 1.31 16.33 -19.20
C ALA A 94 1.02 15.23 -20.22
N TYR A 95 1.34 13.98 -19.90
CA TYR A 95 1.10 12.83 -20.77
C TYR A 95 -0.41 12.55 -20.94
N GLU A 96 -1.21 12.70 -19.90
CA GLU A 96 -2.68 12.59 -19.97
C GLU A 96 -3.27 13.50 -21.04
N ASN A 97 -2.74 14.73 -21.17
CA ASN A 97 -3.25 15.74 -22.10
C ASN A 97 -2.71 15.56 -23.53
N ALA A 98 -1.42 15.26 -23.69
CA ALA A 98 -0.70 15.33 -24.97
C ALA A 98 0.17 14.11 -25.29
N GLY A 99 0.10 13.01 -24.51
CA GLY A 99 0.93 11.83 -24.72
C GLY A 99 0.68 11.13 -26.06
N SER A 100 1.70 10.42 -26.52
CA SER A 100 1.70 9.74 -27.83
C SER A 100 0.77 8.52 -27.89
N ASP A 101 0.56 7.82 -26.74
CA ASP A 101 -0.21 6.58 -26.67
C ASP A 101 -1.62 6.83 -26.11
N GLY A 102 -2.66 6.66 -26.94
CA GLY A 102 -4.06 6.88 -26.58
C GLY A 102 -4.56 5.94 -25.47
N ILE A 103 -4.12 4.68 -25.47
CA ILE A 103 -4.52 3.70 -24.46
C ILE A 103 -3.97 4.10 -23.09
N LEU A 104 -2.70 4.48 -23.06
CA LEU A 104 -2.04 4.92 -21.84
C LEU A 104 -2.64 6.21 -21.29
N ARG A 105 -3.06 7.14 -22.17
CA ARG A 105 -3.79 8.36 -21.79
C ARG A 105 -5.12 8.04 -21.11
N GLU A 106 -5.94 7.15 -21.68
CA GLU A 106 -7.20 6.73 -21.07
C GLU A 106 -7.00 6.07 -19.71
N LYS A 107 -5.93 5.27 -19.57
CA LYS A 107 -5.57 4.62 -18.32
C LYS A 107 -5.18 5.65 -17.25
N LEU A 108 -4.40 6.66 -17.61
CA LEU A 108 -4.08 7.78 -16.73
C LEU A 108 -5.31 8.57 -16.33
N GLN A 109 -6.22 8.87 -17.26
CA GLN A 109 -7.48 9.56 -16.96
C GLN A 109 -8.33 8.80 -15.93
N LYS A 110 -8.46 7.48 -16.08
CA LYS A 110 -9.16 6.64 -15.11
C LYS A 110 -8.51 6.69 -13.74
N PHE A 111 -7.17 6.57 -13.68
CA PHE A 111 -6.43 6.65 -12.45
C PHE A 111 -6.58 8.01 -11.75
N PHE A 112 -6.46 9.11 -12.49
CA PHE A 112 -6.62 10.43 -11.91
C PHE A 112 -8.05 10.71 -11.44
N LYS A 113 -9.08 10.20 -12.11
CA LYS A 113 -10.47 10.28 -11.64
C LYS A 113 -10.62 9.59 -10.28
N VAL A 114 -10.05 8.40 -10.12
CA VAL A 114 -10.06 7.66 -8.84
C VAL A 114 -9.31 8.45 -7.77
N LEU A 115 -8.13 8.98 -8.10
CA LEU A 115 -7.33 9.77 -7.16
C LEU A 115 -8.07 11.03 -6.69
N GLU A 116 -8.69 11.77 -7.60
CA GLU A 116 -9.44 12.99 -7.29
C GLU A 116 -10.71 12.67 -6.49
N HIS A 117 -11.39 11.57 -6.81
CA HIS A 117 -12.53 11.09 -6.02
C HIS A 117 -12.12 10.88 -4.55
N PHE A 118 -11.08 10.10 -4.28
CA PHE A 118 -10.63 9.88 -2.90
C PHE A 118 -10.14 11.16 -2.22
N ARG A 119 -9.43 12.03 -2.92
CA ARG A 119 -9.02 13.34 -2.38
C ARG A 119 -10.21 14.19 -1.95
N SER A 120 -11.29 14.18 -2.70
CA SER A 120 -12.51 14.89 -2.33
C SER A 120 -13.20 14.29 -1.09
N CYS A 121 -13.01 13.00 -0.83
CA CYS A 121 -13.55 12.32 0.34
C CYS A 121 -12.75 12.58 1.63
N VAL A 122 -11.43 12.85 1.52
CA VAL A 122 -10.53 13.00 2.68
C VAL A 122 -11.03 13.97 3.75
N PRO A 123 -11.50 15.20 3.44
CA PRO A 123 -11.92 16.17 4.46
C PRO A 123 -13.16 15.74 5.25
N TYR A 124 -13.99 14.87 4.67
CA TYR A 124 -15.33 14.55 5.21
C TYR A 124 -15.45 13.12 5.72
N THR A 125 -14.43 12.30 5.55
CA THR A 125 -14.50 10.87 5.85
C THR A 125 -13.47 10.50 6.93
N PRO A 126 -13.88 9.87 8.05
CA PRO A 126 -12.94 9.35 9.04
C PRO A 126 -11.95 8.37 8.40
N MET A 127 -10.69 8.35 8.87
CA MET A 127 -9.60 7.56 8.28
C MET A 127 -9.94 6.07 8.13
N HIS A 128 -10.63 5.47 9.09
CA HIS A 128 -10.98 4.05 9.02
C HIS A 128 -12.04 3.77 7.94
N GLU A 129 -12.97 4.69 7.71
CA GLU A 129 -13.98 4.58 6.64
C GLU A 129 -13.35 4.83 5.27
N LEU A 130 -12.44 5.80 5.17
CA LEU A 130 -11.67 6.08 3.95
C LEU A 130 -10.87 4.85 3.52
N LEU A 131 -10.23 4.17 4.45
CA LEU A 131 -9.49 2.93 4.16
C LEU A 131 -10.41 1.83 3.63
N TRP A 132 -11.59 1.67 4.21
CA TRP A 132 -12.57 0.70 3.71
C TRP A 132 -13.03 1.04 2.30
N LYS A 133 -13.34 2.29 2.02
CA LYS A 133 -13.69 2.74 0.67
C LYS A 133 -12.54 2.46 -0.32
N ILE A 134 -11.28 2.75 0.06
CA ILE A 134 -10.13 2.41 -0.77
C ILE A 134 -10.09 0.92 -1.08
N TYR A 135 -10.27 0.05 -0.09
CA TYR A 135 -10.24 -1.41 -0.28
C TYR A 135 -11.38 -1.90 -1.19
N GLU A 136 -12.59 -1.41 -0.97
CA GLU A 136 -13.79 -1.84 -1.71
C GLU A 136 -13.78 -1.30 -3.15
N GLU A 137 -13.53 -0.01 -3.35
CA GLU A 137 -13.63 0.65 -4.66
C GLU A 137 -12.44 0.33 -5.58
N THR A 138 -11.25 0.08 -5.02
CA THR A 138 -10.07 -0.29 -5.82
C THR A 138 -9.93 -1.80 -6.02
N GLY A 139 -10.75 -2.63 -5.37
CA GLY A 139 -10.61 -4.09 -5.38
C GLY A 139 -9.32 -4.59 -4.69
N TYR A 140 -8.64 -3.72 -3.95
CA TYR A 140 -7.37 -4.05 -3.32
C TYR A 140 -7.50 -5.13 -2.24
N PHE A 141 -8.69 -5.27 -1.66
CA PHE A 141 -8.98 -6.32 -0.68
C PHE A 141 -8.86 -7.72 -1.29
N ASP A 142 -9.44 -7.93 -2.47
CA ASP A 142 -9.42 -9.22 -3.17
C ASP A 142 -8.00 -9.61 -3.60
N TYR A 143 -7.19 -8.63 -3.99
CA TYR A 143 -5.78 -8.83 -4.29
C TYR A 143 -4.98 -9.29 -3.06
N GLY A 144 -5.21 -8.68 -1.91
CA GLY A 144 -4.60 -9.06 -0.63
C GLY A 144 -4.96 -10.49 -0.22
N GLU A 145 -6.21 -10.89 -0.44
CA GLU A 145 -6.69 -12.23 -0.12
C GLU A 145 -6.10 -13.31 -1.07
N SER A 146 -5.96 -12.99 -2.33
CA SER A 146 -5.36 -13.89 -3.34
C SER A 146 -3.87 -14.12 -3.10
N ASN A 147 -3.12 -13.09 -2.69
CA ASN A 147 -1.72 -13.20 -2.28
C ASN A 147 -1.54 -13.93 -0.95
N ARG A 148 -2.50 -13.83 -0.04
CA ARG A 148 -2.52 -14.55 1.24
C ARG A 148 -2.53 -16.06 1.06
N LYS A 149 -3.26 -16.58 0.06
CA LYS A 149 -3.28 -18.01 -0.28
C LYS A 149 -1.93 -18.49 -0.83
N ARG A 150 -1.12 -17.60 -1.40
CA ARG A 150 0.24 -17.90 -1.87
C ARG A 150 1.32 -17.81 -0.80
N ASN A 151 1.18 -16.89 0.17
CA ASN A 151 2.14 -16.64 1.25
C ASN A 151 1.43 -16.88 2.58
N SER A 152 1.34 -18.14 3.00
CA SER A 152 0.70 -18.53 4.27
C SER A 152 1.24 -17.71 5.44
N GLY A 153 0.44 -16.79 5.97
CA GLY A 153 0.67 -16.23 7.29
C GLY A 153 0.50 -14.73 7.53
N ARG A 154 0.33 -13.87 6.53
CA ARG A 154 0.23 -12.42 6.77
C ARG A 154 -1.21 -11.91 6.65
N CYS A 155 -1.80 -11.53 7.77
CA CYS A 155 -3.13 -10.93 7.82
C CYS A 155 -3.10 -9.44 7.50
N ILE A 156 -3.74 -9.02 6.41
CA ILE A 156 -4.37 -7.70 6.35
C ILE A 156 -5.71 -7.84 7.05
N CYS A 157 -6.12 -6.82 7.80
CA CYS A 157 -7.30 -6.84 8.67
C CYS A 157 -8.47 -7.68 8.14
N ASN A 158 -8.79 -8.74 8.85
CA ASN A 158 -9.83 -9.70 8.44
C ASN A 158 -11.24 -9.26 8.85
N ASP A 159 -11.38 -8.09 9.48
CA ASP A 159 -12.67 -7.59 9.99
C ASP A 159 -12.63 -6.07 10.16
N ARG A 160 -13.78 -5.40 9.91
CA ARG A 160 -13.99 -3.96 10.18
C ARG A 160 -13.64 -3.58 11.63
N LYS A 161 -13.82 -4.47 12.60
CA LYS A 161 -13.46 -4.24 13.99
C LYS A 161 -11.96 -4.18 14.23
N SER A 162 -11.18 -5.02 13.55
CA SER A 162 -9.70 -5.05 13.68
C SER A 162 -9.03 -3.83 13.06
N CYS A 163 -9.55 -3.30 11.95
CA CYS A 163 -9.10 -2.02 11.41
C CYS A 163 -9.41 -0.84 12.34
N ARG A 164 -10.57 -0.85 13.01
CA ARG A 164 -10.95 0.21 13.97
C ARG A 164 -9.99 0.29 15.15
N ILE A 165 -9.53 -0.85 15.66
CA ILE A 165 -8.60 -0.92 16.80
C ILE A 165 -7.19 -0.43 16.40
N LEU A 166 -6.72 -0.77 15.20
CA LEU A 166 -5.38 -0.37 14.72
C LEU A 166 -5.25 1.14 14.49
N PHE A 167 -6.32 1.81 14.09
CA PHE A 167 -6.29 3.25 13.78
C PHE A 167 -6.86 4.14 14.87
N SER A 168 -7.57 3.63 15.87
CA SER A 168 -7.99 4.40 17.05
C SER A 168 -6.81 4.86 17.92
N THR A 169 -5.66 4.19 17.81
CA THR A 169 -4.42 4.54 18.51
C THR A 169 -3.51 5.48 17.70
N TRP A 170 -3.82 5.70 16.42
CA TRP A 170 -3.06 6.61 15.57
C TRP A 170 -3.64 8.01 15.67
N ARG A 171 -3.08 8.83 16.56
CA ARG A 171 -3.31 10.28 16.55
C ARG A 171 -2.21 10.92 15.70
N PRO A 172 -2.55 11.62 14.59
CA PRO A 172 -1.57 12.46 13.93
C PRO A 172 -1.10 13.54 14.92
N ARG A 173 0.20 13.57 15.19
CA ARG A 173 0.81 14.72 15.86
C ARG A 173 0.97 15.82 14.80
N TYR A 174 -0.09 16.55 14.54
CA TYR A 174 0.00 17.87 13.95
C TYR A 174 -0.60 18.84 14.95
N TYR A 175 0.30 19.41 15.71
CA TYR A 175 0.39 20.80 16.16
C TYR A 175 1.80 21.02 16.69
#